data_f49c8d788c52256ee804e861ca4187c2
#
_entry.id   f49c8d788c52256ee804e861ca4187c2
#
_cell.length_a   1.000
_cell.length_b   1.000
_cell.length_c   1.000
_cell.angle_alpha   90.00
_cell.angle_beta   90.00
_cell.angle_gamma   90.00
#
_symmetry.space_group_name_H-M   'P 1'
#
loop_
_entity.id
_entity.type
_entity.pdbx_description
1 polymer ?
#
loop_
_entity_poly.entity_id
_entity_poly.type
_entity_poly.pdbx_seq_one_letter_code
_entity_poly.pdbx_strand_id
1 'polypeptide(L)'
;MTAARDLTLDGLTIAVVGGDAREQEIARQAVAAGASVRCYGFPWPGNGIASATLAESAAGAMDGADCALFPIPGIAADGSLFALAAPSPIVPDAALLRRLAPGAVIILGRADDRLRAAAASARVALSEYEDDTELMLLRGPAIVEGVLALAIGNTPVTIHASEVGVIGFGTIGSLLSRSLVALGARVHVFARNPVQRAAAHAAGCAPHPLESLAAAAPGLSMLFSTVPAAVAGAAVLRELPAGSLVVDVAAPPGGVDLGAAQALGHRALWARGMGQRAPVTVGRSQWGGIAARLVEHIRGERNDHAS
;
A
#
# COMPACT_ATOMS: atom_id res chain seq x y z
N MET A 1 -6.11 -18.45 3.66
CA MET A 1 -4.96 -18.45 4.62
C MET A 1 -4.35 -19.84 4.87
N THR A 2 -4.49 -20.82 3.98
CA THR A 2 -4.10 -22.22 4.28
C THR A 2 -2.85 -22.69 3.52
N ALA A 3 -2.36 -21.96 2.53
CA ALA A 3 -1.26 -22.43 1.65
C ALA A 3 0.17 -22.08 2.10
N ALA A 4 0.37 -21.30 3.16
CA ALA A 4 1.72 -20.84 3.57
C ALA A 4 2.39 -21.73 4.63
N ARG A 5 1.75 -22.83 5.10
CA ARG A 5 2.30 -23.63 6.20
C ARG A 5 3.33 -24.67 5.79
N ASP A 6 3.40 -25.05 4.51
CA ASP A 6 4.33 -26.07 4.01
C ASP A 6 5.40 -25.50 3.04
N LEU A 7 5.57 -24.16 3.01
CA LEU A 7 6.56 -23.52 2.16
C LEU A 7 7.91 -23.52 2.89
N THR A 8 8.86 -24.31 2.42
CA THR A 8 10.25 -24.19 2.84
C THR A 8 11.06 -23.41 1.81
N LEU A 9 11.79 -22.42 2.30
CA LEU A 9 12.74 -21.61 1.53
C LEU A 9 14.18 -21.93 1.96
N ASP A 10 14.39 -23.14 2.48
CA ASP A 10 15.71 -23.62 2.91
C ASP A 10 16.73 -23.53 1.78
N GLY A 11 17.91 -23.01 2.09
CA GLY A 11 18.99 -22.83 1.15
C GLY A 11 18.90 -21.55 0.31
N LEU A 12 17.80 -20.78 0.39
CA LEU A 12 17.68 -19.51 -0.31
C LEU A 12 18.18 -18.35 0.57
N THR A 13 18.83 -17.39 -0.09
CA THR A 13 19.20 -16.12 0.53
C THR A 13 18.27 -15.02 0.02
N ILE A 14 17.60 -14.34 0.95
CA ILE A 14 16.68 -13.24 0.66
C ILE A 14 17.24 -11.94 1.21
N ALA A 15 17.35 -10.92 0.35
CA ALA A 15 17.69 -9.56 0.73
C ALA A 15 16.40 -8.75 0.93
N VAL A 16 16.17 -8.17 2.11
CA VAL A 16 15.08 -7.23 2.37
C VAL A 16 15.69 -5.83 2.42
N VAL A 17 15.44 -5.02 1.41
CA VAL A 17 16.16 -3.75 1.19
C VAL A 17 15.18 -2.58 1.08
N GLY A 18 15.35 -1.58 1.94
CA GLY A 18 14.46 -0.43 2.07
C GLY A 18 13.22 -0.73 2.89
N GLY A 19 12.35 0.27 3.04
CA GLY A 19 11.07 0.14 3.71
C GLY A 19 10.98 0.75 5.11
N ASP A 20 10.02 0.26 5.86
CA ASP A 20 9.71 0.68 7.23
C ASP A 20 9.48 -0.54 8.17
N ALA A 21 8.71 -0.36 9.23
CA ALA A 21 8.41 -1.45 10.18
C ALA A 21 7.64 -2.63 9.57
N ARG A 22 7.04 -2.49 8.40
CA ARG A 22 6.34 -3.59 7.69
C ARG A 22 7.33 -4.62 7.16
N GLU A 23 8.47 -4.16 6.67
CA GLU A 23 9.55 -5.00 6.17
C GLU A 23 10.24 -5.81 7.28
N GLN A 24 10.19 -5.33 8.55
CA GLN A 24 10.60 -6.15 9.70
C GLN A 24 9.77 -7.44 9.81
N GLU A 25 8.45 -7.33 9.61
CA GLU A 25 7.58 -8.51 9.69
C GLU A 25 7.75 -9.41 8.47
N ILE A 26 7.94 -8.85 7.28
CA ILE A 26 8.28 -9.62 6.06
C ILE A 26 9.59 -10.40 6.28
N ALA A 27 10.62 -9.77 6.85
CA ALA A 27 11.87 -10.44 7.16
C ALA A 27 11.67 -11.59 8.18
N ARG A 28 10.85 -11.40 9.24
CA ARG A 28 10.51 -12.47 10.19
C ARG A 28 9.80 -13.64 9.52
N GLN A 29 8.88 -13.36 8.61
CA GLN A 29 8.15 -14.41 7.86
C GLN A 29 9.09 -15.17 6.92
N ALA A 30 10.04 -14.49 6.27
CA ALA A 30 11.05 -15.13 5.41
C ALA A 30 11.96 -16.05 6.22
N VAL A 31 12.44 -15.60 7.39
CA VAL A 31 13.20 -16.45 8.33
C VAL A 31 12.38 -17.65 8.78
N ALA A 32 11.12 -17.43 9.15
CA ALA A 32 10.23 -18.51 9.60
C ALA A 32 9.95 -19.55 8.50
N ALA A 33 10.09 -19.16 7.23
CA ALA A 33 10.00 -20.06 6.08
C ALA A 33 11.34 -20.76 5.75
N GLY A 34 12.41 -20.56 6.53
CA GLY A 34 13.70 -21.24 6.39
C GLY A 34 14.76 -20.49 5.58
N ALA A 35 14.46 -19.30 5.07
CA ALA A 35 15.43 -18.52 4.28
C ALA A 35 16.55 -17.92 5.16
N SER A 36 17.76 -17.80 4.57
CA SER A 36 18.80 -16.91 5.07
C SER A 36 18.43 -15.46 4.70
N VAL A 37 18.26 -14.57 5.69
CA VAL A 37 17.74 -13.22 5.46
C VAL A 37 18.77 -12.16 5.80
N ARG A 38 19.04 -11.25 4.84
CA ARG A 38 19.87 -10.07 5.01
C ARG A 38 19.04 -8.81 4.81
N CYS A 39 19.16 -7.87 5.75
CA CYS A 39 18.28 -6.69 5.84
C CYS A 39 19.09 -5.40 5.75
N TYR A 40 18.52 -4.37 5.11
CA TYR A 40 19.11 -3.04 5.06
C TYR A 40 18.07 -1.95 4.79
N GLY A 41 18.20 -0.77 5.42
CA GLY A 41 17.50 0.45 5.03
C GLY A 41 16.11 0.67 5.64
N PHE A 42 15.63 -0.22 6.48
CA PHE A 42 14.44 -0.01 7.32
C PHE A 42 14.80 0.03 8.81
N PRO A 43 13.96 0.61 9.69
CA PRO A 43 14.24 0.68 11.12
C PRO A 43 14.49 -0.71 11.69
N TRP A 44 15.71 -0.92 12.24
CA TRP A 44 16.08 -2.19 12.85
C TRP A 44 15.59 -2.23 14.30
N PRO A 45 14.86 -3.29 14.72
CA PRO A 45 14.39 -3.37 16.09
C PRO A 45 15.56 -3.55 17.09
N GLY A 46 15.45 -2.94 18.27
CA GLY A 46 16.54 -2.95 19.26
C GLY A 46 16.93 -4.35 19.76
N ASN A 47 16.01 -5.32 19.71
CA ASN A 47 16.28 -6.73 20.01
C ASN A 47 16.61 -7.57 18.76
N GLY A 48 16.79 -6.93 17.59
CA GLY A 48 17.08 -7.59 16.33
C GLY A 48 15.90 -8.35 15.73
N ILE A 49 16.18 -9.05 14.65
CA ILE A 49 15.28 -10.06 14.06
C ILE A 49 16.04 -11.39 14.14
N ALA A 50 15.51 -12.32 14.92
CA ALA A 50 16.17 -13.61 15.14
C ALA A 50 16.50 -14.30 13.81
N SER A 51 17.72 -14.80 13.66
CA SER A 51 18.24 -15.48 12.46
C SER A 51 18.27 -14.63 11.17
N ALA A 52 18.07 -13.30 11.26
CA ALA A 52 18.32 -12.37 10.17
C ALA A 52 19.58 -11.52 10.47
N THR A 53 20.26 -11.07 9.42
CA THR A 53 21.47 -10.26 9.53
C THR A 53 21.20 -8.83 9.06
N LEU A 54 21.58 -7.84 9.87
CA LEU A 54 21.62 -6.44 9.43
C LEU A 54 22.92 -6.22 8.63
N ALA A 55 22.80 -5.90 7.36
CA ALA A 55 23.91 -5.59 6.49
C ALA A 55 24.36 -4.13 6.64
N GLU A 56 25.60 -3.84 6.30
CA GLU A 56 26.17 -2.50 6.36
C GLU A 56 25.76 -1.60 5.16
N SER A 57 25.26 -2.22 4.09
CA SER A 57 24.84 -1.52 2.88
C SER A 57 23.81 -2.33 2.09
N ALA A 58 23.09 -1.66 1.18
CA ALA A 58 22.20 -2.31 0.23
C ALA A 58 22.96 -3.34 -0.65
N ALA A 59 24.18 -3.00 -1.09
CA ALA A 59 25.03 -3.91 -1.86
C ALA A 59 25.40 -5.16 -1.05
N GLY A 60 25.76 -5.00 0.23
CA GLY A 60 26.09 -6.12 1.12
C GLY A 60 24.88 -7.01 1.41
N ALA A 61 23.66 -6.46 1.53
CA ALA A 61 22.45 -7.25 1.68
C ALA A 61 22.16 -8.08 0.41
N MET A 62 22.36 -7.49 -0.77
CA MET A 62 22.00 -8.09 -2.06
C MET A 62 23.06 -9.06 -2.61
N ASP A 63 24.28 -9.06 -2.08
CA ASP A 63 25.41 -9.81 -2.63
C ASP A 63 25.14 -11.33 -2.68
N GLY A 64 24.99 -11.88 -3.89
CA GLY A 64 24.66 -13.29 -4.12
C GLY A 64 23.29 -13.73 -3.58
N ALA A 65 22.34 -12.81 -3.32
CA ALA A 65 21.00 -13.16 -2.90
C ALA A 65 20.15 -13.69 -4.07
N ASP A 66 19.35 -14.73 -3.82
CA ASP A 66 18.45 -15.34 -4.79
C ASP A 66 17.19 -14.52 -5.02
N CYS A 67 16.83 -13.69 -4.05
CA CYS A 67 15.68 -12.80 -4.13
C CYS A 67 15.97 -11.49 -3.40
N ALA A 68 15.55 -10.36 -3.99
CA ALA A 68 15.47 -9.09 -3.29
C ALA A 68 14.01 -8.67 -3.09
N LEU A 69 13.63 -8.39 -1.86
CA LEU A 69 12.34 -7.82 -1.50
C LEU A 69 12.51 -6.32 -1.33
N PHE A 70 11.91 -5.55 -2.22
CA PHE A 70 11.88 -4.10 -2.14
C PHE A 70 10.58 -3.63 -1.47
N PRO A 71 10.56 -2.40 -0.93
CA PRO A 71 9.49 -1.95 -0.05
C PRO A 71 8.13 -1.91 -0.74
N ILE A 72 7.07 -2.07 0.05
CA ILE A 72 5.66 -2.00 -0.41
C ILE A 72 5.38 -0.71 -1.20
N PRO A 73 5.84 0.50 -0.77
CA PRO A 73 5.65 1.71 -1.56
C PRO A 73 6.43 1.75 -2.88
N GLY A 74 7.38 0.85 -3.07
CA GLY A 74 8.20 0.77 -4.29
C GLY A 74 9.21 1.90 -4.41
N ILE A 75 9.25 2.51 -5.61
CA ILE A 75 10.19 3.55 -5.99
C ILE A 75 9.60 4.93 -5.74
N ALA A 76 10.38 5.82 -5.13
CA ALA A 76 10.04 7.24 -4.95
C ALA A 76 10.26 8.04 -6.25
N ALA A 77 9.74 9.27 -6.31
CA ALA A 77 9.82 10.11 -7.52
C ALA A 77 11.25 10.46 -7.95
N ASP A 78 12.21 10.43 -7.02
CA ASP A 78 13.64 10.63 -7.28
C ASP A 78 14.34 9.37 -7.81
N GLY A 79 13.64 8.25 -7.92
CA GLY A 79 14.17 6.95 -8.38
C GLY A 79 14.81 6.12 -7.27
N SER A 80 14.75 6.56 -6.00
CA SER A 80 15.25 5.79 -4.87
C SER A 80 14.18 4.85 -4.29
N LEU A 81 14.60 3.81 -3.57
CA LEU A 81 13.73 3.00 -2.74
C LEU A 81 13.23 3.83 -1.54
N PHE A 82 11.97 3.67 -1.18
CA PHE A 82 11.50 4.14 0.12
C PHE A 82 12.27 3.43 1.24
N ALA A 83 13.05 4.16 2.04
CA ALA A 83 13.96 3.57 3.03
C ALA A 83 14.15 4.51 4.22
N LEU A 84 13.38 4.30 5.31
CA LEU A 84 13.35 5.24 6.45
C LEU A 84 14.64 5.25 7.29
N ALA A 85 15.43 4.18 7.24
CA ALA A 85 16.65 4.07 8.05
C ALA A 85 17.94 4.02 7.22
N ALA A 86 17.86 4.22 5.92
CA ALA A 86 19.05 4.35 5.09
C ALA A 86 19.68 5.74 5.27
N PRO A 87 21.00 5.84 5.50
CA PRO A 87 21.68 7.14 5.68
C PRO A 87 21.75 7.95 4.37
N SER A 88 21.55 7.30 3.23
CA SER A 88 21.50 7.92 1.90
C SER A 88 20.49 7.21 1.01
N PRO A 89 19.96 7.88 -0.05
CA PRO A 89 19.04 7.26 -0.98
C PRO A 89 19.62 5.98 -1.60
N ILE A 90 18.81 4.93 -1.63
CA ILE A 90 19.15 3.65 -2.27
C ILE A 90 18.58 3.69 -3.69
N VAL A 91 19.43 3.90 -4.69
CA VAL A 91 19.02 3.86 -6.10
C VAL A 91 19.27 2.46 -6.65
N PRO A 92 18.23 1.70 -7.02
CA PRO A 92 18.37 0.34 -7.54
C PRO A 92 18.77 0.37 -9.02
N ASP A 93 20.00 0.81 -9.29
CA ASP A 93 20.58 0.82 -10.62
C ASP A 93 21.10 -0.57 -11.05
N ALA A 94 21.47 -0.70 -12.32
CA ALA A 94 21.96 -1.97 -12.86
C ALA A 94 23.24 -2.49 -12.16
N ALA A 95 24.07 -1.60 -11.59
CA ALA A 95 25.28 -2.00 -10.87
C ALA A 95 24.92 -2.66 -9.53
N LEU A 96 23.97 -2.09 -8.80
CA LEU A 96 23.46 -2.67 -7.57
C LEU A 96 22.72 -4.00 -7.85
N LEU A 97 21.89 -4.06 -8.89
CA LEU A 97 21.13 -5.26 -9.22
C LEU A 97 22.00 -6.44 -9.67
N ARG A 98 23.15 -6.20 -10.30
CA ARG A 98 24.13 -7.26 -10.65
C ARG A 98 24.79 -7.92 -9.44
N ARG A 99 24.57 -7.42 -8.22
CA ARG A 99 25.03 -8.07 -6.99
C ARG A 99 24.22 -9.32 -6.66
N LEU A 100 23.00 -9.41 -7.15
CA LEU A 100 22.13 -10.59 -6.97
C LEU A 100 22.72 -11.82 -7.66
N ALA A 101 22.31 -12.98 -7.20
CA ALA A 101 22.67 -14.25 -7.85
C ALA A 101 22.14 -14.30 -9.31
N PRO A 102 22.80 -15.06 -10.21
CA PRO A 102 22.21 -15.39 -11.51
C PRO A 102 20.84 -16.05 -11.35
N GLY A 103 19.84 -15.61 -12.14
CA GLY A 103 18.47 -16.11 -12.04
C GLY A 103 17.67 -15.52 -10.88
N ALA A 104 18.17 -14.51 -10.17
CA ALA A 104 17.46 -13.89 -9.06
C ALA A 104 16.22 -13.10 -9.51
N VAL A 105 15.30 -12.91 -8.57
CA VAL A 105 14.07 -12.11 -8.75
C VAL A 105 14.01 -10.95 -7.75
N ILE A 106 13.50 -9.81 -8.20
CA ILE A 106 13.09 -8.71 -7.33
C ILE A 106 11.56 -8.74 -7.20
N ILE A 107 11.06 -8.76 -5.97
CA ILE A 107 9.64 -8.71 -5.67
C ILE A 107 9.34 -7.40 -4.95
N LEU A 108 8.37 -6.61 -5.46
CA LEU A 108 8.04 -5.29 -4.95
C LEU A 108 6.59 -4.91 -5.23
N GLY A 109 6.10 -3.82 -4.62
CA GLY A 109 4.77 -3.29 -4.93
C GLY A 109 4.66 -2.90 -6.39
N ARG A 110 5.40 -1.86 -6.82
CA ARG A 110 5.40 -1.37 -8.21
C ARG A 110 6.79 -0.88 -8.61
N ALA A 111 7.23 -1.27 -9.80
CA ALA A 111 8.43 -0.75 -10.44
C ALA A 111 8.11 0.51 -11.27
N ASP A 112 9.04 1.43 -11.35
CA ASP A 112 9.05 2.49 -12.36
C ASP A 112 9.85 2.05 -13.60
N ASP A 113 9.84 2.88 -14.66
CA ASP A 113 10.52 2.55 -15.91
C ASP A 113 12.05 2.49 -15.74
N ARG A 114 12.62 3.22 -14.78
CA ARG A 114 14.05 3.20 -14.48
C ARG A 114 14.46 1.86 -13.89
N LEU A 115 13.71 1.37 -12.90
CA LEU A 115 13.96 0.05 -12.31
C LEU A 115 13.76 -1.07 -13.34
N ARG A 116 12.73 -0.98 -14.21
CA ARG A 116 12.52 -1.95 -15.30
C ARG A 116 13.71 -2.01 -16.25
N ALA A 117 14.24 -0.83 -16.66
CA ALA A 117 15.41 -0.75 -17.50
C ALA A 117 16.68 -1.28 -16.81
N ALA A 118 16.87 -0.96 -15.53
CA ALA A 118 18.01 -1.46 -14.74
C ALA A 118 17.95 -2.98 -14.58
N ALA A 119 16.77 -3.55 -14.27
CA ALA A 119 16.57 -4.99 -14.13
C ALA A 119 16.83 -5.73 -15.44
N ALA A 120 16.31 -5.22 -16.57
CA ALA A 120 16.59 -5.78 -17.89
C ALA A 120 18.12 -5.76 -18.21
N SER A 121 18.82 -4.66 -17.92
CA SER A 121 20.28 -4.54 -18.09
C SER A 121 21.06 -5.47 -17.17
N ALA A 122 20.56 -5.75 -15.98
CA ALA A 122 21.18 -6.66 -15.01
C ALA A 122 20.77 -8.13 -15.24
N ARG A 123 19.79 -8.41 -16.10
CA ARG A 123 19.16 -9.72 -16.31
C ARG A 123 18.55 -10.29 -15.03
N VAL A 124 17.85 -9.44 -14.27
CA VAL A 124 17.14 -9.80 -13.05
C VAL A 124 15.64 -9.73 -13.33
N ALA A 125 14.90 -10.76 -12.92
CA ALA A 125 13.45 -10.81 -13.05
C ALA A 125 12.77 -9.80 -12.11
N LEU A 126 11.62 -9.26 -12.53
CA LEU A 126 10.76 -8.41 -11.69
C LEU A 126 9.40 -9.08 -11.50
N SER A 127 8.91 -9.09 -10.26
CA SER A 127 7.56 -9.52 -9.92
C SER A 127 6.87 -8.46 -9.07
N GLU A 128 5.78 -7.89 -9.59
CA GLU A 128 5.04 -6.79 -8.98
C GLU A 128 3.72 -7.28 -8.39
N TYR A 129 3.28 -6.69 -7.26
CA TYR A 129 2.05 -7.10 -6.58
C TYR A 129 1.11 -5.94 -6.19
N GLU A 130 1.38 -4.70 -6.64
CA GLU A 130 0.52 -3.56 -6.27
C GLU A 130 -0.91 -3.72 -6.79
N ASP A 131 -1.07 -4.31 -7.98
CA ASP A 131 -2.38 -4.54 -8.61
C ASP A 131 -3.04 -5.87 -8.18
N ASP A 132 -2.43 -6.60 -7.25
CA ASP A 132 -3.00 -7.82 -6.69
C ASP A 132 -4.18 -7.50 -5.77
N THR A 133 -5.39 -7.86 -6.23
CA THR A 133 -6.64 -7.55 -5.52
C THR A 133 -6.72 -8.29 -4.17
N GLU A 134 -6.23 -9.52 -4.08
CA GLU A 134 -6.24 -10.28 -2.83
C GLU A 134 -5.34 -9.59 -1.80
N LEU A 135 -4.11 -9.25 -2.16
CA LEU A 135 -3.18 -8.57 -1.26
C LEU A 135 -3.69 -7.18 -0.86
N MET A 136 -4.36 -6.46 -1.77
CA MET A 136 -4.99 -5.18 -1.45
C MET A 136 -6.15 -5.36 -0.45
N LEU A 137 -6.98 -6.39 -0.62
CA LEU A 137 -8.06 -6.71 0.32
C LEU A 137 -7.52 -7.10 1.69
N LEU A 138 -6.44 -7.86 1.75
CA LEU A 138 -5.82 -8.30 3.00
C LEU A 138 -5.17 -7.15 3.79
N ARG A 139 -4.56 -6.16 3.12
CA ARG A 139 -4.00 -4.96 3.77
C ARG A 139 -5.01 -3.83 3.99
N GLY A 140 -6.14 -3.88 3.30
CA GLY A 140 -7.18 -2.86 3.30
C GLY A 140 -7.71 -2.50 4.69
N PRO A 141 -8.00 -3.45 5.60
CA PRO A 141 -8.44 -3.15 6.96
C PRO A 141 -7.47 -2.25 7.72
N ALA A 142 -6.15 -2.49 7.62
CA ALA A 142 -5.14 -1.65 8.26
C ALA A 142 -5.13 -0.21 7.71
N ILE A 143 -5.36 -0.04 6.41
CA ILE A 143 -5.50 1.27 5.76
C ILE A 143 -6.75 1.97 6.29
N VAL A 144 -7.90 1.29 6.29
CA VAL A 144 -9.19 1.85 6.74
C VAL A 144 -9.14 2.27 8.20
N GLU A 145 -8.59 1.45 9.08
CA GLU A 145 -8.40 1.82 10.48
C GLU A 145 -7.51 3.07 10.64
N GLY A 146 -6.47 3.21 9.83
CA GLY A 146 -5.65 4.42 9.81
C GLY A 146 -6.42 5.65 9.35
N VAL A 147 -7.27 5.52 8.33
CA VAL A 147 -8.17 6.59 7.86
C VAL A 147 -9.18 6.97 8.94
N LEU A 148 -9.79 6.00 9.61
CA LEU A 148 -10.75 6.25 10.70
C LEU A 148 -10.08 6.93 11.91
N ALA A 149 -8.89 6.49 12.30
CA ALA A 149 -8.12 7.13 13.38
C ALA A 149 -7.79 8.59 13.04
N LEU A 150 -7.39 8.85 11.79
CA LEU A 150 -7.13 10.20 11.29
C LEU A 150 -8.43 11.03 11.28
N ALA A 151 -9.54 10.48 10.85
CA ALA A 151 -10.82 11.17 10.85
C ALA A 151 -11.27 11.53 12.28
N ILE A 152 -11.26 10.57 13.21
CA ILE A 152 -11.62 10.78 14.61
C ILE A 152 -10.77 11.88 15.27
N GLY A 153 -9.47 11.90 14.99
CA GLY A 153 -8.54 12.90 15.55
C GLY A 153 -8.63 14.29 14.92
N ASN A 154 -9.38 14.46 13.81
CA ASN A 154 -9.41 15.71 13.04
C ASN A 154 -10.81 16.28 12.81
N THR A 155 -11.82 15.78 13.50
CA THR A 155 -13.18 16.33 13.50
C THR A 155 -13.69 16.54 14.93
N PRO A 156 -14.42 17.60 15.20
CA PRO A 156 -15.05 17.82 16.52
C PRO A 156 -16.37 17.05 16.71
N VAL A 157 -16.86 16.36 15.66
CA VAL A 157 -18.11 15.59 15.71
C VAL A 157 -17.82 14.09 15.68
N THR A 158 -18.75 13.30 16.19
CA THR A 158 -18.65 11.84 16.12
C THR A 158 -18.92 11.34 14.69
N ILE A 159 -18.32 10.21 14.33
CA ILE A 159 -18.68 9.51 13.09
C ILE A 159 -20.13 8.99 13.18
N HIS A 160 -20.55 8.52 14.37
CA HIS A 160 -21.93 8.10 14.61
C HIS A 160 -22.93 9.21 14.33
N ALA A 161 -23.97 8.89 13.59
CA ALA A 161 -25.03 9.79 13.12
C ALA A 161 -24.58 10.93 12.19
N SER A 162 -23.32 10.99 11.77
CA SER A 162 -22.82 11.97 10.78
C SER A 162 -23.23 11.59 9.36
N GLU A 163 -23.45 12.60 8.51
CA GLU A 163 -23.58 12.45 7.05
C GLU A 163 -22.20 12.43 6.42
N VAL A 164 -21.83 11.31 5.84
CA VAL A 164 -20.46 11.07 5.33
C VAL A 164 -20.48 10.73 3.85
N GLY A 165 -19.79 11.51 3.03
CA GLY A 165 -19.58 11.23 1.61
C GLY A 165 -18.35 10.36 1.39
N VAL A 166 -18.45 9.32 0.56
CA VAL A 166 -17.34 8.51 0.08
C VAL A 166 -17.34 8.50 -1.46
N ILE A 167 -16.29 9.04 -2.05
CA ILE A 167 -16.08 9.03 -3.51
C ILE A 167 -15.35 7.74 -3.89
N GLY A 168 -16.02 6.91 -4.71
CA GLY A 168 -15.54 5.60 -5.14
C GLY A 168 -15.98 4.45 -4.23
N PHE A 169 -16.22 3.28 -4.84
CA PHE A 169 -16.57 2.03 -4.15
C PHE A 169 -15.74 0.87 -4.71
N GLY A 170 -14.42 1.11 -4.85
CA GLY A 170 -13.42 0.09 -5.12
C GLY A 170 -13.02 -0.64 -3.83
N THR A 171 -11.87 -1.31 -3.82
CA THR A 171 -11.40 -2.10 -2.67
C THR A 171 -11.39 -1.27 -1.38
N ILE A 172 -10.70 -0.13 -1.34
CA ILE A 172 -10.61 0.70 -0.13
C ILE A 172 -11.93 1.41 0.15
N GLY A 173 -12.59 1.96 -0.88
CA GLY A 173 -13.87 2.66 -0.70
C GLY A 173 -14.97 1.77 -0.12
N SER A 174 -15.05 0.51 -0.53
CA SER A 174 -16.03 -0.45 -0.02
C SER A 174 -15.74 -0.84 1.43
N LEU A 175 -14.48 -1.07 1.80
CA LEU A 175 -14.08 -1.38 3.17
C LEU A 175 -14.32 -0.19 4.09
N LEU A 176 -13.95 1.03 3.68
CA LEU A 176 -14.16 2.25 4.43
C LEU A 176 -15.67 2.51 4.66
N SER A 177 -16.47 2.42 3.60
CA SER A 177 -17.91 2.65 3.68
C SER A 177 -18.60 1.68 4.65
N ARG A 178 -18.27 0.39 4.57
CA ARG A 178 -18.81 -0.62 5.52
C ARG A 178 -18.41 -0.34 6.96
N SER A 179 -17.16 0.08 7.18
CA SER A 179 -16.69 0.44 8.53
C SER A 179 -17.43 1.68 9.07
N LEU A 180 -17.65 2.70 8.23
CA LEU A 180 -18.40 3.90 8.59
C LEU A 180 -19.88 3.58 8.92
N VAL A 181 -20.52 2.71 8.12
CA VAL A 181 -21.88 2.21 8.41
C VAL A 181 -21.90 1.47 9.74
N ALA A 182 -20.94 0.59 10.01
CA ALA A 182 -20.84 -0.14 11.29
C ALA A 182 -20.63 0.79 12.48
N LEU A 183 -19.99 1.95 12.29
CA LEU A 183 -19.88 3.00 13.31
C LEU A 183 -21.14 3.87 13.43
N GLY A 184 -22.19 3.60 12.67
CA GLY A 184 -23.48 4.30 12.73
C GLY A 184 -23.54 5.60 11.94
N ALA A 185 -22.63 5.81 10.97
CA ALA A 185 -22.72 6.93 10.02
C ALA A 185 -23.81 6.70 8.97
N ARG A 186 -24.37 7.77 8.44
CA ARG A 186 -25.19 7.76 7.20
C ARG A 186 -24.24 8.00 6.03
N VAL A 187 -23.93 6.92 5.30
CA VAL A 187 -22.87 6.93 4.27
C VAL A 187 -23.48 7.11 2.89
N HIS A 188 -23.07 8.17 2.20
CA HIS A 188 -23.38 8.49 0.81
C HIS A 188 -22.22 8.10 -0.09
N VAL A 189 -22.42 7.14 -0.99
CA VAL A 189 -21.39 6.69 -1.92
C VAL A 189 -21.60 7.31 -3.29
N PHE A 190 -20.59 8.00 -3.81
CA PHE A 190 -20.58 8.64 -5.13
C PHE A 190 -19.71 7.83 -6.09
N ALA A 191 -20.34 7.17 -7.09
CA ALA A 191 -19.61 6.33 -8.04
C ALA A 191 -20.18 6.41 -9.46
N ARG A 192 -19.29 6.37 -10.47
CA ARG A 192 -19.69 6.34 -11.89
C ARG A 192 -20.32 5.00 -12.28
N ASN A 193 -19.71 3.91 -11.80
CA ASN A 193 -20.11 2.56 -12.18
C ASN A 193 -21.41 2.14 -11.47
N PRO A 194 -22.49 1.77 -12.22
CA PRO A 194 -23.75 1.35 -11.61
C PRO A 194 -23.64 0.08 -10.77
N VAL A 195 -22.72 -0.84 -11.10
CA VAL A 195 -22.47 -2.05 -10.28
C VAL A 195 -21.89 -1.67 -8.91
N GLN A 196 -20.97 -0.69 -8.86
CA GLN A 196 -20.46 -0.17 -7.59
C GLN A 196 -21.56 0.49 -6.76
N ARG A 197 -22.49 1.25 -7.41
CA ARG A 197 -23.63 1.84 -6.71
C ARG A 197 -24.58 0.78 -6.13
N ALA A 198 -24.88 -0.26 -6.90
CA ALA A 198 -25.67 -1.38 -6.42
C ALA A 198 -25.00 -2.12 -5.24
N ALA A 199 -23.68 -2.34 -5.32
CA ALA A 199 -22.91 -2.93 -4.25
C ALA A 199 -22.87 -2.03 -2.98
N ALA A 200 -22.81 -0.71 -3.15
CA ALA A 200 -22.89 0.25 -2.04
C ALA A 200 -24.27 0.20 -1.36
N HIS A 201 -25.36 0.12 -2.14
CA HIS A 201 -26.70 -0.07 -1.61
C HIS A 201 -26.79 -1.36 -0.77
N ALA A 202 -26.31 -2.48 -1.31
CA ALA A 202 -26.30 -3.75 -0.60
C ALA A 202 -25.44 -3.72 0.69
N ALA A 203 -24.48 -2.80 0.78
CA ALA A 203 -23.66 -2.56 1.96
C ALA A 203 -24.29 -1.58 2.98
N GLY A 204 -25.54 -1.14 2.79
CA GLY A 204 -26.26 -0.22 3.68
C GLY A 204 -25.93 1.26 3.46
N CYS A 205 -25.32 1.61 2.32
CA CYS A 205 -25.02 3.00 1.95
C CYS A 205 -26.13 3.58 1.06
N ALA A 206 -26.25 4.92 1.02
CA ALA A 206 -27.03 5.64 0.02
C ALA A 206 -26.17 5.84 -1.25
N PRO A 207 -26.48 5.15 -2.38
CA PRO A 207 -25.68 5.26 -3.58
C PRO A 207 -26.11 6.44 -4.43
N HIS A 208 -25.16 7.17 -5.00
CA HIS A 208 -25.39 8.32 -5.87
C HIS A 208 -24.51 8.22 -7.15
N PRO A 209 -25.00 8.75 -8.28
CA PRO A 209 -24.14 9.03 -9.41
C PRO A 209 -23.05 10.06 -9.01
N LEU A 210 -21.84 9.95 -9.59
CA LEU A 210 -20.73 10.83 -9.22
C LEU A 210 -21.06 12.31 -9.49
N GLU A 211 -21.77 12.60 -10.55
CA GLU A 211 -22.20 13.93 -10.98
C GLU A 211 -23.13 14.64 -9.97
N SER A 212 -23.78 13.89 -9.09
CA SER A 212 -24.64 14.47 -8.04
C SER A 212 -23.87 14.92 -6.78
N LEU A 213 -22.55 14.75 -6.74
CA LEU A 213 -21.71 15.07 -5.56
C LEU A 213 -21.89 16.54 -5.12
N ALA A 214 -21.85 17.50 -6.06
CA ALA A 214 -22.02 18.91 -5.71
C ALA A 214 -23.39 19.23 -5.11
N ALA A 215 -24.45 18.60 -5.59
CA ALA A 215 -25.80 18.80 -5.07
C ALA A 215 -26.00 18.19 -3.68
N ALA A 216 -25.29 17.12 -3.35
CA ALA A 216 -25.35 16.45 -2.06
C ALA A 216 -24.37 17.06 -1.02
N ALA A 217 -23.35 17.78 -1.46
CA ALA A 217 -22.30 18.31 -0.60
C ALA A 217 -22.78 19.17 0.58
N PRO A 218 -23.85 20.02 0.47
CA PRO A 218 -24.34 20.82 1.59
C PRO A 218 -24.75 20.00 2.82
N GLY A 219 -25.07 18.71 2.64
CA GLY A 219 -25.45 17.82 3.73
C GLY A 219 -24.29 17.07 4.40
N LEU A 220 -23.09 17.11 3.83
CA LEU A 220 -21.98 16.24 4.23
C LEU A 220 -21.06 16.92 5.26
N SER A 221 -20.94 16.35 6.45
CA SER A 221 -19.97 16.81 7.46
C SER A 221 -18.55 16.30 7.22
N MET A 222 -18.42 15.20 6.50
CA MET A 222 -17.13 14.58 6.12
C MET A 222 -17.17 14.10 4.67
N LEU A 223 -16.05 14.26 3.95
CA LEU A 223 -15.89 13.76 2.59
C LEU A 223 -14.59 12.97 2.48
N PHE A 224 -14.68 11.73 2.03
CA PHE A 224 -13.53 10.86 1.75
C PHE A 224 -13.44 10.58 0.26
N SER A 225 -12.25 10.71 -0.33
CA SER A 225 -11.99 10.29 -1.71
C SER A 225 -11.09 9.06 -1.72
N THR A 226 -11.47 8.04 -2.49
CA THR A 226 -10.68 6.81 -2.69
C THR A 226 -10.29 6.60 -4.16
N VAL A 227 -10.52 7.60 -5.02
CA VAL A 227 -10.23 7.53 -6.45
C VAL A 227 -9.04 8.40 -6.83
N PRO A 228 -8.05 7.90 -7.60
CA PRO A 228 -6.86 8.65 -8.00
C PRO A 228 -7.12 9.51 -9.26
N ALA A 229 -8.22 10.27 -9.26
CA ALA A 229 -8.59 11.15 -10.36
C ALA A 229 -9.31 12.38 -9.82
N ALA A 230 -8.98 13.57 -10.31
CA ALA A 230 -9.55 14.83 -9.85
C ALA A 230 -11.08 14.86 -10.00
N VAL A 231 -11.80 14.74 -8.90
CA VAL A 231 -13.29 14.69 -8.85
C VAL A 231 -13.89 15.73 -7.90
N ALA A 232 -13.22 16.07 -6.81
CA ALA A 232 -13.67 17.07 -5.84
C ALA A 232 -12.81 18.34 -5.92
N GLY A 233 -13.10 19.18 -6.89
CA GLY A 233 -12.48 20.50 -7.06
C GLY A 233 -13.21 21.61 -6.27
N ALA A 234 -12.71 22.84 -6.38
CA ALA A 234 -13.22 24.01 -5.64
C ALA A 234 -14.73 24.22 -5.74
N ALA A 235 -15.38 23.85 -6.86
CA ALA A 235 -16.82 23.99 -7.02
C ALA A 235 -17.61 23.09 -6.07
N VAL A 236 -17.21 21.83 -5.95
CA VAL A 236 -17.80 20.87 -5.00
C VAL A 236 -17.49 21.26 -3.56
N LEU A 237 -16.24 21.64 -3.29
CA LEU A 237 -15.75 21.93 -1.94
C LEU A 237 -16.42 23.18 -1.32
N ARG A 238 -16.83 24.17 -2.13
CA ARG A 238 -17.59 25.34 -1.64
C ARG A 238 -18.97 24.99 -1.11
N GLU A 239 -19.54 23.90 -1.60
CA GLU A 239 -20.89 23.46 -1.17
C GLU A 239 -20.87 22.69 0.15
N LEU A 240 -19.70 22.24 0.60
CA LEU A 240 -19.59 21.58 1.91
C LEU A 240 -19.82 22.57 3.07
N PRO A 241 -20.42 22.15 4.17
CA PRO A 241 -20.52 22.97 5.38
C PRO A 241 -19.14 23.47 5.84
N ALA A 242 -19.09 24.70 6.35
CA ALA A 242 -17.84 25.30 6.81
C ALA A 242 -17.14 24.41 7.86
N GLY A 243 -15.84 24.21 7.72
CA GLY A 243 -15.04 23.38 8.62
C GLY A 243 -15.20 21.88 8.44
N SER A 244 -15.86 21.42 7.37
CA SER A 244 -15.98 19.99 7.07
C SER A 244 -14.61 19.29 7.00
N LEU A 245 -14.56 18.02 7.39
CA LEU A 245 -13.38 17.18 7.22
C LEU A 245 -13.36 16.62 5.79
N VAL A 246 -12.23 16.84 5.09
CA VAL A 246 -11.99 16.33 3.73
C VAL A 246 -10.73 15.49 3.73
N VAL A 247 -10.85 14.20 3.37
CA VAL A 247 -9.74 13.25 3.42
C VAL A 247 -9.55 12.61 2.06
N ASP A 248 -8.39 12.79 1.46
CA ASP A 248 -7.99 12.04 0.27
C ASP A 248 -7.19 10.79 0.68
N VAL A 249 -7.71 9.61 0.34
CA VAL A 249 -7.11 8.29 0.62
C VAL A 249 -6.40 7.73 -0.60
N ALA A 250 -6.65 8.32 -1.75
CA ALA A 250 -6.14 7.81 -3.03
C ALA A 250 -4.62 8.01 -3.19
N ALA A 251 -4.04 7.17 -4.04
CA ALA A 251 -2.68 7.37 -4.54
C ALA A 251 -2.60 8.67 -5.39
N PRO A 252 -1.41 9.25 -5.59
CA PRO A 252 -1.25 10.39 -6.50
C PRO A 252 -1.83 10.10 -7.90
N PRO A 253 -2.47 11.09 -8.53
CA PRO A 253 -2.52 12.53 -8.14
C PRO A 253 -3.56 12.85 -7.05
N GLY A 254 -4.33 11.89 -6.56
CA GLY A 254 -5.44 12.12 -5.64
C GLY A 254 -6.75 12.46 -6.34
N GLY A 255 -7.83 12.53 -5.56
CA GLY A 255 -9.18 12.83 -6.05
C GLY A 255 -9.73 14.18 -5.59
N VAL A 256 -9.05 14.85 -4.67
CA VAL A 256 -9.47 16.12 -4.05
C VAL A 256 -8.44 17.20 -4.30
N ASP A 257 -8.89 18.41 -4.63
CA ASP A 257 -8.07 19.62 -4.55
C ASP A 257 -7.92 20.04 -3.08
N LEU A 258 -6.92 19.46 -2.41
CA LEU A 258 -6.66 19.73 -0.99
C LEU A 258 -6.26 21.20 -0.74
N GLY A 259 -5.60 21.85 -1.71
CA GLY A 259 -5.25 23.26 -1.60
C GLY A 259 -6.51 24.15 -1.60
N ALA A 260 -7.44 23.90 -2.53
CA ALA A 260 -8.73 24.58 -2.55
C ALA A 260 -9.55 24.28 -1.28
N ALA A 261 -9.55 23.06 -0.77
CA ALA A 261 -10.25 22.72 0.45
C ALA A 261 -9.71 23.50 1.66
N GLN A 262 -8.39 23.59 1.81
CA GLN A 262 -7.75 24.37 2.87
C GLN A 262 -8.04 25.89 2.73
N ALA A 263 -7.97 26.42 1.51
CA ALA A 263 -8.30 27.83 1.24
C ALA A 263 -9.77 28.19 1.56
N LEU A 264 -10.67 27.21 1.47
CA LEU A 264 -12.08 27.35 1.85
C LEU A 264 -12.34 27.12 3.34
N GLY A 265 -11.32 26.88 4.15
CA GLY A 265 -11.42 26.69 5.59
C GLY A 265 -11.81 25.28 6.03
N HIS A 266 -11.74 24.28 5.15
CA HIS A 266 -11.96 22.89 5.51
C HIS A 266 -10.72 22.27 6.16
N ARG A 267 -10.94 21.25 7.00
CA ARG A 267 -9.86 20.40 7.49
C ARG A 267 -9.52 19.38 6.41
N ALA A 268 -8.52 19.69 5.57
CA ALA A 268 -8.16 18.87 4.41
C ALA A 268 -6.86 18.10 4.65
N LEU A 269 -6.89 16.78 4.45
CA LEU A 269 -5.80 15.86 4.76
C LEU A 269 -5.60 14.84 3.64
N TRP A 270 -4.33 14.53 3.35
CA TRP A 270 -3.99 13.41 2.50
C TRP A 270 -3.58 12.20 3.35
N ALA A 271 -4.42 11.17 3.38
CA ALA A 271 -4.24 9.96 4.17
C ALA A 271 -3.31 8.96 3.45
N ARG A 272 -2.04 9.32 3.27
CA ARG A 272 -1.04 8.46 2.65
C ARG A 272 -0.38 7.54 3.67
N GLY A 273 -0.02 6.32 3.25
CA GLY A 273 0.76 5.40 4.07
C GLY A 273 0.02 4.86 5.30
N MET A 274 -1.31 4.91 5.33
CA MET A 274 -2.12 4.54 6.51
C MET A 274 -1.86 3.11 7.00
N GLY A 275 -1.45 2.19 6.12
CA GLY A 275 -1.07 0.82 6.51
C GLY A 275 0.16 0.74 7.43
N GLN A 276 1.00 1.78 7.48
CA GLN A 276 2.17 1.85 8.38
C GLN A 276 1.77 1.78 9.86
N ARG A 277 0.56 2.17 10.21
CA ARG A 277 0.04 2.10 11.58
C ARG A 277 -0.02 0.66 12.12
N ALA A 278 -0.22 -0.32 11.27
CA ALA A 278 -0.34 -1.73 11.63
C ALA A 278 0.71 -2.59 10.89
N PRO A 279 2.01 -2.36 11.12
CA PRO A 279 3.08 -2.93 10.31
C PRO A 279 3.12 -4.47 10.38
N VAL A 280 2.80 -5.06 11.53
CA VAL A 280 2.75 -6.52 11.69
C VAL A 280 1.63 -7.12 10.85
N THR A 281 0.42 -6.54 10.89
CA THR A 281 -0.72 -7.01 10.10
C THR A 281 -0.44 -6.89 8.60
N VAL A 282 0.09 -5.73 8.17
CA VAL A 282 0.38 -5.50 6.75
C VAL A 282 1.52 -6.41 6.28
N GLY A 283 2.64 -6.50 7.00
CA GLY A 283 3.75 -7.38 6.63
C GLY A 283 3.31 -8.83 6.47
N ARG A 284 2.53 -9.38 7.43
CA ARG A 284 1.97 -10.73 7.32
C ARG A 284 1.03 -10.90 6.14
N SER A 285 0.16 -9.92 5.91
CA SER A 285 -0.81 -10.00 4.81
C SER A 285 -0.13 -10.01 3.43
N GLN A 286 1.00 -9.34 3.28
CA GLN A 286 1.75 -9.30 2.01
C GLN A 286 2.63 -10.53 1.82
N TRP A 287 3.13 -11.14 2.92
CA TRP A 287 4.06 -12.26 2.84
C TRP A 287 3.53 -13.43 2.01
N GLY A 288 2.25 -13.80 2.14
CA GLY A 288 1.67 -14.90 1.37
C GLY A 288 1.81 -14.73 -0.14
N GLY A 289 1.52 -13.53 -0.64
CA GLY A 289 1.67 -13.20 -2.06
C GLY A 289 3.13 -13.05 -2.51
N ILE A 290 4.00 -12.53 -1.64
CA ILE A 290 5.44 -12.45 -1.90
C ILE A 290 6.03 -13.86 -2.03
N ALA A 291 5.74 -14.74 -1.07
CA ALA A 291 6.23 -16.10 -1.05
C ALA A 291 5.72 -16.93 -2.24
N ALA A 292 4.46 -16.75 -2.63
CA ALA A 292 3.90 -17.42 -3.81
C ALA A 292 4.67 -17.04 -5.10
N ARG A 293 4.95 -15.75 -5.29
CA ARG A 293 5.73 -15.25 -6.44
C ARG A 293 7.15 -15.78 -6.47
N LEU A 294 7.80 -15.85 -5.31
CA LEU A 294 9.15 -16.41 -5.21
C LEU A 294 9.16 -17.90 -5.62
N VAL A 295 8.20 -18.67 -5.12
CA VAL A 295 8.08 -20.11 -5.48
C VAL A 295 7.78 -20.32 -6.94
N GLU A 296 6.89 -19.51 -7.52
CA GLU A 296 6.56 -19.56 -8.94
C GLU A 296 7.81 -19.30 -9.80
N HIS A 297 8.59 -18.28 -9.44
CA HIS A 297 9.84 -17.94 -10.11
C HIS A 297 10.85 -19.10 -10.07
N ILE A 298 11.11 -19.67 -8.88
CA ILE A 298 12.05 -20.78 -8.70
C ILE A 298 11.62 -22.03 -9.49
N ARG A 299 10.32 -22.31 -9.58
CA ARG A 299 9.79 -23.42 -10.37
C ARG A 299 9.97 -23.19 -11.87
N GLY A 300 9.77 -21.96 -12.35
CA GLY A 300 10.01 -21.55 -13.74
C GLY A 300 11.47 -21.78 -14.14
N GLU A 301 12.41 -21.25 -13.37
CA GLU A 301 13.85 -21.42 -13.60
C GLU A 301 14.27 -22.90 -13.65
N ARG A 302 13.73 -23.75 -12.78
CA ARG A 302 14.05 -25.20 -12.79
C ARG A 302 13.56 -25.92 -14.03
N ASN A 303 12.43 -25.51 -14.59
CA ASN A 303 11.88 -26.10 -15.81
C ASN A 303 12.67 -25.68 -17.06
N ASP A 304 13.14 -24.42 -17.11
CA ASP A 304 13.94 -23.89 -18.22
C ASP A 304 15.35 -24.52 -18.28
N HIS A 305 15.89 -24.95 -17.14
CA HIS A 305 17.18 -25.67 -17.07
C HIS A 305 17.08 -27.18 -17.33
N ALA A 306 15.86 -27.74 -17.32
CA ALA A 306 15.60 -29.15 -17.54
C ALA A 306 15.20 -29.48 -19.00
N SER A 307 15.02 -28.48 -19.84
CA SER A 307 14.70 -28.54 -21.28
C SER A 307 15.92 -28.18 -22.13
#